data_5b66002279bd46867f65f63edd87bd0a
#
_entry.id   5b66002279bd46867f65f63edd87bd0a
#
_cell.length_a   1.000
_cell.length_b   1.000
_cell.length_c   1.000
_cell.angle_alpha   90.00
_cell.angle_beta   90.00
_cell.angle_gamma   90.00
#
_symmetry.space_group_name_H-M   'P 1'
#
loop_
_entity.id
_entity.type
_entity.pdbx_description
1 polymer ?
#
loop_
_entity_poly.entity_id
_entity_poly.type
_entity_poly.pdbx_seq_one_letter_code
_entity_poly.pdbx_strand_id
1 'polypeptide(L)'
;MIVVTGSVTARQDTFDQARKLSLEHVHRSRGEPGCISHAVHVDCENPLRLVFFEQWADRAALLNHFAVPASREFVKSLQSLAAAASSIELYDATRLEKL
;
A
#
# COMPACT_ATOMS: atom_id res chain seq x y z
N MET A 1 0.92 0.87 17.23
CA MET A 1 0.30 0.83 15.89
C MET A 1 1.09 -0.08 14.96
N ILE A 2 0.50 -0.41 13.85
CA ILE A 2 1.20 -1.16 12.80
C ILE A 2 1.54 -0.19 11.67
N VAL A 3 2.80 -0.21 11.25
CA VAL A 3 3.26 0.51 10.05
C VAL A 3 3.51 -0.53 8.95
N VAL A 4 3.00 -0.26 7.77
CA VAL A 4 3.22 -1.09 6.58
C VAL A 4 3.95 -0.25 5.56
N THR A 5 5.04 -0.79 5.03
CA THR A 5 5.73 -0.24 3.87
C THR A 5 5.67 -1.25 2.73
N GLY A 6 5.46 -0.76 1.54
CA GLY A 6 5.41 -1.63 0.38
C GLY A 6 5.87 -0.91 -0.88
N SER A 7 6.24 -1.65 -1.88
CA SER A 7 6.57 -1.08 -3.17
C SER A 7 6.29 -2.05 -4.30
N VAL A 8 5.99 -1.50 -5.45
CA VAL A 8 5.83 -2.23 -6.70
C VAL A 8 6.45 -1.41 -7.82
N THR A 9 7.19 -2.07 -8.69
CA THR A 9 7.69 -1.45 -9.92
C THR A 9 6.87 -2.00 -11.07
N ALA A 10 6.16 -1.10 -11.76
CA ALA A 10 5.38 -1.45 -12.94
C ALA A 10 6.26 -1.46 -14.19
N ARG A 11 5.72 -1.95 -15.28
CA ARG A 11 6.32 -1.79 -16.60
C ARG A 11 5.90 -0.44 -17.16
N GLN A 12 6.63 0.04 -18.16
CA GLN A 12 6.31 1.32 -18.79
C GLN A 12 4.89 1.33 -19.39
N ASP A 13 4.46 0.22 -19.96
CA ASP A 13 3.12 0.08 -20.56
C ASP A 13 2.01 -0.17 -19.55
N THR A 14 2.33 -0.47 -18.28
CA THR A 14 1.34 -0.76 -17.24
C THR A 14 1.30 0.27 -16.12
N PHE A 15 2.23 1.22 -16.10
CA PHE A 15 2.36 2.16 -14.98
C PHE A 15 1.09 2.98 -14.74
N ASP A 16 0.49 3.53 -15.79
CA ASP A 16 -0.69 4.38 -15.63
C ASP A 16 -1.85 3.62 -15.01
N GLN A 17 -2.05 2.37 -15.39
CA GLN A 17 -3.08 1.52 -14.79
C GLN A 17 -2.73 1.15 -13.35
N ALA A 18 -1.47 0.79 -13.08
CA ALA A 18 -1.01 0.48 -11.72
C ALA A 18 -1.21 1.67 -10.79
N ARG A 19 -0.89 2.89 -11.25
CA ARG A 19 -1.09 4.13 -10.51
C ARG A 19 -2.59 4.36 -10.19
N LYS A 20 -3.44 4.21 -11.20
CA LYS A 20 -4.89 4.39 -11.03
C LYS A 20 -5.47 3.42 -10.00
N LEU A 21 -5.16 2.12 -10.12
CA LEU A 21 -5.62 1.10 -9.19
C LEU A 21 -5.09 1.35 -7.77
N SER A 22 -3.83 1.79 -7.66
CA SER A 22 -3.21 2.10 -6.37
C SER A 22 -3.89 3.27 -5.68
N LEU A 23 -4.24 4.32 -6.42
CA LEU A 23 -4.98 5.46 -5.86
C LEU A 23 -6.39 5.05 -5.42
N GLU A 24 -7.09 4.26 -6.20
CA GLU A 24 -8.40 3.73 -5.82
C GLU A 24 -8.32 2.90 -4.54
N HIS A 25 -7.31 2.03 -4.43
CA HIS A 25 -7.07 1.22 -3.24
C HIS A 25 -6.79 2.08 -2.01
N VAL A 26 -5.92 3.08 -2.14
CA VAL A 26 -5.57 4.01 -1.07
C VAL A 26 -6.82 4.76 -0.58
N HIS A 27 -7.59 5.32 -1.50
CA HIS A 27 -8.78 6.09 -1.16
C HIS A 27 -9.83 5.23 -0.43
N ARG A 28 -10.06 4.01 -0.91
CA ARG A 28 -10.98 3.06 -0.26
C ARG A 28 -10.49 2.68 1.13
N SER A 29 -9.20 2.39 1.26
CA SER A 29 -8.60 1.93 2.52
C SER A 29 -8.71 2.96 3.63
N ARG A 30 -8.66 4.25 3.30
CA ARG A 30 -8.79 5.34 4.26
C ARG A 30 -10.12 5.35 5.01
N GLY A 31 -11.17 4.76 4.43
CA GLY A 31 -12.48 4.62 5.07
C GLY A 31 -12.62 3.37 5.94
N GLU A 32 -11.63 2.50 6.00
CA GLU A 32 -11.71 1.26 6.76
C GLU A 32 -11.43 1.50 8.25
N PRO A 33 -12.12 0.75 9.15
CA PRO A 33 -11.91 0.91 10.59
C PRO A 33 -10.45 0.68 10.98
N GLY A 34 -9.91 1.58 11.78
CA GLY A 34 -8.54 1.49 12.28
C GLY A 34 -7.46 1.97 11.32
N CYS A 35 -7.82 2.43 10.12
CA CYS A 35 -6.86 3.06 9.23
C CYS A 35 -6.51 4.45 9.74
N ILE A 36 -5.25 4.65 10.15
CA ILE A 36 -4.74 5.94 10.59
C ILE A 36 -4.31 6.77 9.37
N SER A 37 -3.56 6.14 8.46
CA SER A 37 -3.16 6.75 7.20
C SER A 37 -2.87 5.67 6.16
N HIS A 38 -3.03 6.04 4.90
CA HIS A 38 -2.73 5.18 3.77
C HIS A 38 -2.39 6.07 2.59
N ALA A 39 -1.20 5.89 2.01
CA ALA A 39 -0.72 6.75 0.94
C ALA A 39 0.13 5.96 -0.05
N VAL A 40 0.17 6.45 -1.28
CA VAL A 40 1.06 5.95 -2.33
C VAL A 40 1.78 7.12 -2.97
N HIS A 41 3.06 6.92 -3.28
CA HIS A 41 3.91 7.92 -3.90
C HIS A 41 4.72 7.30 -5.03
N VAL A 42 5.10 8.12 -5.99
CA VAL A 42 6.06 7.72 -7.01
C VAL A 42 7.46 7.99 -6.48
N ASP A 43 8.35 7.03 -6.66
CA ASP A 43 9.76 7.17 -6.27
C ASP A 43 10.44 8.21 -7.17
N CYS A 44 11.09 9.20 -6.56
CA CYS A 44 11.82 10.24 -7.31
C CYS A 44 12.98 9.68 -8.14
N GLU A 45 13.51 8.53 -7.75
CA GLU A 45 14.65 7.91 -8.43
C GLU A 45 14.24 6.85 -9.44
N ASN A 46 12.96 6.44 -9.45
CA ASN A 46 12.43 5.46 -10.39
C ASN A 46 10.97 5.77 -10.70
N PRO A 47 10.68 6.40 -11.85
CA PRO A 47 9.33 6.85 -12.19
C PRO A 47 8.33 5.71 -12.43
N LEU A 48 8.77 4.45 -12.45
CA LEU A 48 7.90 3.28 -12.57
C LEU A 48 7.63 2.61 -11.22
N ARG A 49 8.23 3.11 -10.14
CA ARG A 49 8.10 2.52 -8.81
C ARG A 49 7.09 3.29 -7.97
N LEU A 50 6.09 2.57 -7.46
CA LEU A 50 5.09 3.07 -6.54
C LEU A 50 5.45 2.59 -5.12
N VAL A 51 5.44 3.52 -4.17
CA VAL A 51 5.80 3.26 -2.77
C VAL A 51 4.60 3.54 -1.90
N PHE A 52 4.22 2.56 -1.08
CA PHE A 52 3.08 2.64 -0.17
C PHE A 52 3.57 2.83 1.26
N PHE A 53 2.86 3.68 1.99
CA PHE A 53 3.04 3.84 3.43
C PHE A 53 1.68 3.81 4.10
N GLU A 54 1.54 2.94 5.12
CA GLU A 54 0.26 2.74 5.81
C GLU A 54 0.48 2.73 7.31
N GLN A 55 -0.47 3.27 8.03
CA GLN A 55 -0.53 3.19 9.48
C GLN A 55 -1.90 2.66 9.91
N TRP A 56 -1.89 1.63 10.76
CA TRP A 56 -3.09 0.98 11.28
C TRP A 56 -3.06 0.99 12.79
N ALA A 57 -4.25 1.13 13.40
CA ALA A 57 -4.37 1.23 14.86
C ALA A 57 -3.81 0.00 15.58
N ASP A 58 -4.06 -1.20 15.05
CA ASP A 58 -3.63 -2.46 15.61
C ASP A 58 -3.59 -3.57 14.54
N ARG A 59 -3.17 -4.75 14.95
CA ARG A 59 -3.09 -5.92 14.05
C ARG A 59 -4.45 -6.34 13.52
N ALA A 60 -5.50 -6.26 14.35
CA ALA A 60 -6.84 -6.65 13.94
C ALA A 60 -7.34 -5.79 12.78
N ALA A 61 -7.11 -4.47 12.84
CA ALA A 61 -7.47 -3.55 11.75
C ALA A 61 -6.75 -3.91 10.46
N LEU A 62 -5.46 -4.22 10.52
CA LEU A 62 -4.69 -4.62 9.34
C LEU A 62 -5.17 -5.96 8.78
N LEU A 63 -5.45 -6.95 9.64
CA LEU A 63 -5.96 -8.24 9.19
C LEU A 63 -7.32 -8.09 8.51
N ASN A 64 -8.19 -7.25 9.05
CA ASN A 64 -9.47 -6.94 8.41
C ASN A 64 -9.28 -6.30 7.04
N HIS A 65 -8.32 -5.37 6.92
CA HIS A 65 -7.96 -4.75 5.64
C HIS A 65 -7.54 -5.80 4.60
N PHE A 66 -6.66 -6.73 4.99
CA PHE A 66 -6.23 -7.80 4.09
C PHE A 66 -7.37 -8.74 3.70
N ALA A 67 -8.40 -8.87 4.53
CA ALA A 67 -9.55 -9.72 4.27
C ALA A 67 -10.62 -9.08 3.37
N VAL A 68 -10.56 -7.78 3.14
CA VAL A 68 -11.49 -7.08 2.25
C VAL A 68 -11.34 -7.63 0.83
N PRO A 69 -12.44 -8.10 0.18
CA PRO A 69 -12.34 -8.68 -1.17
C PRO A 69 -11.72 -7.72 -2.19
N ALA A 70 -12.03 -6.44 -2.12
CA ALA A 70 -11.45 -5.43 -3.01
C ALA A 70 -9.95 -5.27 -2.82
N SER A 71 -9.43 -5.45 -1.59
CA SER A 71 -7.98 -5.41 -1.32
C SER A 71 -7.27 -6.62 -1.91
N ARG A 72 -7.87 -7.81 -1.81
CA ARG A 72 -7.34 -9.03 -2.45
C ARG A 72 -7.29 -8.90 -3.96
N GLU A 73 -8.35 -8.37 -4.55
CA GLU A 73 -8.43 -8.15 -5.99
C GLU A 73 -7.39 -7.13 -6.45
N PHE A 74 -7.17 -6.07 -5.67
CA PHE A 74 -6.14 -5.08 -5.93
C PHE A 74 -4.76 -5.72 -5.98
N VAL A 75 -4.39 -6.52 -4.97
CA VAL A 75 -3.07 -7.18 -4.91
C VAL A 75 -2.88 -8.07 -6.13
N LYS A 76 -3.89 -8.85 -6.50
CA LYS A 76 -3.84 -9.73 -7.67
C LYS A 76 -3.64 -8.93 -8.96
N SER A 77 -4.39 -7.87 -9.14
CA SER A 77 -4.29 -7.01 -10.32
C SER A 77 -2.92 -6.33 -10.38
N LEU A 78 -2.44 -5.83 -9.25
CA LEU A 78 -1.15 -5.15 -9.18
C LEU A 78 0.00 -6.09 -9.52
N GLN A 79 -0.04 -7.34 -9.07
CA GLN A 79 0.96 -8.35 -9.41
C GLN A 79 1.03 -8.59 -10.92
N SER A 80 -0.11 -8.59 -11.61
CA SER A 80 -0.15 -8.77 -13.07
C SER A 80 0.46 -7.60 -13.84
N LEU A 81 0.52 -6.42 -13.23
CA LEU A 81 1.06 -5.19 -13.84
C LEU A 81 2.53 -4.94 -13.49
N ALA A 82 3.08 -5.72 -12.55
CA ALA A 82 4.43 -5.52 -12.03
C ALA A 82 5.50 -6.06 -12.97
N ALA A 83 6.63 -5.36 -13.02
CA ALA A 83 7.82 -5.79 -13.76
C ALA A 83 8.66 -6.79 -12.95
N ALA A 84 8.52 -6.78 -11.62
CA ALA A 84 9.27 -7.63 -10.69
C ALA A 84 8.43 -7.92 -9.46
N ALA A 85 8.92 -8.79 -8.57
CA ALA A 85 8.25 -9.08 -7.32
C ALA A 85 8.09 -7.81 -6.49
N SER A 86 6.88 -7.60 -5.94
CA SER A 86 6.61 -6.50 -5.01
C SER A 86 7.15 -6.83 -3.62
N SER A 87 7.35 -5.80 -2.81
CA SER A 87 7.77 -5.95 -1.42
C SER A 87 6.72 -5.40 -0.48
N ILE A 88 6.60 -6.01 0.70
CA ILE A 88 5.77 -5.53 1.79
C ILE A 88 6.47 -5.88 3.10
N GLU A 89 6.54 -4.90 4.01
CA GLU A 89 7.10 -5.11 5.34
C GLU A 89 6.16 -4.52 6.38
N LEU A 90 6.01 -5.23 7.49
CA LEU A 90 5.11 -4.85 8.58
C LEU A 90 5.92 -4.65 9.85
N TYR A 91 5.59 -3.60 10.58
CA TYR A 91 6.29 -3.21 11.80
C TYR A 91 5.30 -2.93 12.93
N ASP A 92 5.62 -3.41 14.13
CA ASP A 92 5.05 -2.82 15.34
C ASP A 92 5.77 -1.49 15.58
N ALA A 93 5.01 -0.41 15.73
CA ALA A 93 5.61 0.92 15.85
C ALA A 93 5.01 1.69 17.02
N THR A 94 5.85 2.46 17.68
CA THR A 94 5.45 3.40 18.72
C THR A 94 5.88 4.79 18.31
N ARG A 95 4.91 5.71 18.25
CA ARG A 95 5.22 7.09 17.94
C ARG A 95 5.97 7.72 19.10
N LEU A 96 7.11 8.32 18.80
CA LEU A 96 7.84 9.14 19.78
C LEU A 96 7.23 10.53 19.83
N GLU A 97 7.02 11.05 21.03
CA GLU A 97 6.51 12.42 21.20
C GLU A 97 7.60 13.45 20.93
N LYS A 98 8.82 13.15 21.36
CA LYS A 98 10.01 13.95 21.08
C LYS A 98 11.29 13.14 21.36
N LEU A 99 12.38 13.62 20.85
CA LEU A 99 13.72 13.06 21.11
C LEU A 99 14.41 13.80 22.26
#